data_899173c987e599b1ac3c51bae30748f2
#
_entry.id   899173c987e599b1ac3c51bae30748f2
#
_cell.length_a   1.000
_cell.length_b   1.000
_cell.length_c   1.000
_cell.angle_alpha   90.00
_cell.angle_beta   90.00
_cell.angle_gamma   90.00
#
_symmetry.space_group_name_H-M   'P 1'
#
loop_
_entity.id
_entity.type
_entity.pdbx_description
1 polymer ?
#
loop_
_entity_poly.entity_id
_entity_poly.type
_entity_poly.pdbx_seq_one_letter_code
_entity_poly.pdbx_strand_id
1 'polypeptide(L)'
;MKLPVIFSLLAWSLTMSAADYDLNKPFGFCTVTSRSDATCTYHVTGGGCYTYPLPDGFAGKVAVLTSEGPDADMEKSIENAIKHNDVVILDGSKGDFMVAGRVDITVGNKTLLGINGARLCTRWHMTADMRRVLDDAGVPQMDTHGGGGMLPNGARVREEAEYHTRRIFIEKTGDATESFRNAGVLSLRRCSNIIVRNISFVGPGSVDVGGSDLLTCTGSTNCWIDHCSFQDGMDGNFDINNQSDFITVSWCTFRYTERSYMHQNTNLVGYSDREKTGFLNTTFAFNWWGEGCVQRMPMVRVGKIHMLNNYYTSTSASNCINPRKNSEFLIDGNYFDKGVKKYYSQVDAIAVTWTANNYIAEASSLPGSMGEAVAVPYDYSVAPCSEVPEVVRAKAGATLFGK
;
A
#
# COMPACT_ATOMS: atom_id res chain seq x y z
N MET A 1 -13.30 -45.04 23.84
CA MET A 1 -12.22 -44.27 23.22
C MET A 1 -12.79 -43.66 21.93
N LYS A 2 -13.18 -42.39 21.95
CA LYS A 2 -13.74 -41.70 20.77
C LYS A 2 -12.57 -40.91 20.15
N LEU A 3 -12.22 -41.28 18.92
CA LEU A 3 -11.26 -40.54 18.13
C LEU A 3 -11.89 -39.17 17.75
N PRO A 4 -11.15 -38.07 17.86
CA PRO A 4 -11.61 -36.79 17.33
C PRO A 4 -11.54 -36.81 15.80
N VAL A 5 -12.66 -36.51 15.16
CA VAL A 5 -12.72 -36.24 13.72
C VAL A 5 -12.10 -34.87 13.50
N ILE A 6 -10.89 -34.84 12.99
CA ILE A 6 -10.23 -33.63 12.54
C ILE A 6 -10.87 -33.29 11.18
N PHE A 7 -11.76 -32.29 11.15
CA PHE A 7 -12.14 -31.62 9.90
C PHE A 7 -10.98 -30.76 9.45
N SER A 8 -10.18 -31.26 8.52
CA SER A 8 -9.27 -30.41 7.75
C SER A 8 -10.13 -29.59 6.78
N LEU A 9 -10.35 -28.32 7.10
CA LEU A 9 -10.81 -27.33 6.13
C LEU A 9 -9.68 -27.06 5.12
N LEU A 10 -9.56 -27.93 4.13
CA LEU A 10 -8.84 -27.64 2.90
C LEU A 10 -9.72 -26.66 2.13
N ALA A 11 -9.37 -25.36 2.17
CA ALA A 11 -9.93 -24.40 1.25
C ALA A 11 -9.59 -24.85 -0.18
N TRP A 12 -10.59 -25.21 -0.97
CA TRP A 12 -10.40 -25.57 -2.37
C TRP A 12 -10.22 -24.26 -3.16
N SER A 13 -9.00 -24.01 -3.62
CA SER A 13 -8.80 -22.95 -4.61
C SER A 13 -9.38 -23.41 -5.96
N LEU A 14 -10.42 -22.73 -6.40
CA LEU A 14 -10.92 -22.88 -7.76
C LEU A 14 -10.02 -22.05 -8.68
N THR A 15 -9.55 -22.66 -9.78
CA THR A 15 -8.89 -21.90 -10.84
C THR A 15 -9.93 -21.12 -11.63
N MET A 16 -9.77 -19.80 -11.71
CA MET A 16 -10.62 -18.90 -12.48
C MET A 16 -9.71 -18.02 -13.34
N SER A 17 -10.12 -17.68 -14.57
CA SER A 17 -9.35 -16.73 -15.38
C SER A 17 -9.24 -15.39 -14.63
N ALA A 18 -8.07 -14.75 -14.71
CA ALA A 18 -7.87 -13.42 -14.13
C ALA A 18 -8.79 -12.37 -14.75
N ALA A 19 -9.27 -12.59 -15.99
CA ALA A 19 -10.21 -11.72 -16.66
C ALA A 19 -11.63 -11.77 -16.06
N ASP A 20 -11.99 -12.88 -15.39
CA ASP A 20 -13.33 -13.13 -14.85
C ASP A 20 -13.52 -12.59 -13.43
N TYR A 21 -12.48 -12.02 -12.83
CA TYR A 21 -12.60 -11.38 -11.51
C TYR A 21 -13.56 -10.20 -11.56
N ASP A 22 -14.56 -10.23 -10.69
CA ASP A 22 -15.49 -9.10 -10.51
C ASP A 22 -14.76 -7.94 -9.81
N LEU A 23 -14.34 -6.94 -10.60
CA LEU A 23 -13.62 -5.77 -10.08
C LEU A 23 -14.45 -4.91 -9.13
N ASN A 24 -15.78 -5.10 -9.10
CA ASN A 24 -16.68 -4.35 -8.24
C ASN A 24 -17.05 -5.10 -6.95
N LYS A 25 -16.41 -6.23 -6.67
CA LYS A 25 -16.69 -7.01 -5.47
C LYS A 25 -15.48 -7.02 -4.54
N PRO A 26 -15.60 -6.49 -3.31
CA PRO A 26 -14.54 -6.64 -2.32
C PRO A 26 -14.33 -8.11 -1.97
N PHE A 27 -13.10 -8.49 -1.72
CA PHE A 27 -12.69 -9.84 -1.35
C PHE A 27 -11.51 -9.81 -0.37
N GLY A 28 -11.07 -10.97 0.08
CA GLY A 28 -9.92 -11.06 0.97
C GLY A 28 -10.26 -10.69 2.42
N PHE A 29 -9.25 -10.31 3.18
CA PHE A 29 -9.43 -10.04 4.61
C PHE A 29 -10.42 -8.92 4.91
N CYS A 30 -10.58 -7.91 4.07
CA CYS A 30 -11.55 -6.83 4.31
C CYS A 30 -13.01 -7.33 4.39
N THR A 31 -13.31 -8.54 3.90
CA THR A 31 -14.65 -9.15 3.99
C THR A 31 -14.85 -10.01 5.22
N VAL A 32 -13.83 -10.23 6.03
CA VAL A 32 -13.93 -11.02 7.27
C VAL A 32 -14.70 -10.22 8.32
N THR A 33 -15.71 -10.87 8.93
CA THR A 33 -16.67 -10.17 9.82
C THR A 33 -16.33 -10.29 11.30
N SER A 34 -15.53 -11.27 11.69
CA SER A 34 -15.19 -11.49 13.08
C SER A 34 -13.85 -12.15 13.28
N ARG A 35 -13.21 -11.87 14.37
CA ARG A 35 -12.09 -12.62 14.94
C ARG A 35 -12.56 -13.48 16.11
N SER A 36 -11.72 -14.42 16.53
CA SER A 36 -11.99 -15.25 17.70
C SER A 36 -12.18 -14.46 19.00
N ASP A 37 -11.65 -13.26 19.09
CA ASP A 37 -11.80 -12.32 20.21
C ASP A 37 -12.99 -11.36 20.05
N ALA A 38 -13.82 -11.55 19.03
CA ALA A 38 -15.08 -10.85 18.77
C ALA A 38 -14.99 -9.31 18.72
N THR A 39 -13.84 -8.75 18.40
CA THR A 39 -13.64 -7.29 18.40
C THR A 39 -14.01 -6.62 17.08
N CYS A 40 -14.24 -7.36 16.00
CA CYS A 40 -14.65 -6.85 14.71
C CYS A 40 -15.95 -7.52 14.26
N THR A 41 -16.98 -6.72 14.02
CA THR A 41 -18.32 -7.17 13.60
C THR A 41 -18.69 -6.68 12.20
N TYR A 42 -17.79 -5.98 11.53
CA TYR A 42 -18.03 -5.38 10.22
C TYR A 42 -17.26 -6.11 9.13
N HIS A 43 -17.85 -6.15 7.94
CA HIS A 43 -17.14 -6.36 6.68
C HIS A 43 -17.17 -5.06 5.88
N VAL A 44 -16.33 -4.93 4.88
CA VAL A 44 -16.23 -3.69 4.13
C VAL A 44 -17.43 -3.48 3.22
N THR A 45 -18.13 -2.38 3.43
CA THR A 45 -19.16 -1.84 2.55
C THR A 45 -18.95 -0.34 2.31
N GLY A 46 -18.00 0.26 3.02
CA GLY A 46 -17.70 1.69 2.96
C GLY A 46 -18.92 2.54 3.28
N GLY A 47 -19.16 3.54 2.46
CA GLY A 47 -20.37 4.37 2.51
C GLY A 47 -21.59 3.74 1.85
N GLY A 48 -21.54 2.43 1.55
CA GLY A 48 -22.62 1.70 0.89
C GLY A 48 -22.62 1.81 -0.63
N CYS A 49 -21.65 2.51 -1.20
CA CYS A 49 -21.43 2.57 -2.64
C CYS A 49 -19.93 2.76 -2.95
N TYR A 50 -19.44 2.04 -3.93
CA TYR A 50 -18.04 2.08 -4.37
C TYR A 50 -17.88 1.94 -5.89
N THR A 51 -18.98 2.10 -6.64
CA THR A 51 -19.00 2.12 -8.10
C THR A 51 -19.30 3.53 -8.62
N TYR A 52 -18.95 3.79 -9.87
CA TYR A 52 -19.33 5.03 -10.56
C TYR A 52 -19.77 4.70 -11.99
N PRO A 53 -20.90 5.27 -12.48
CA PRO A 53 -21.83 6.14 -11.73
C PRO A 53 -22.42 5.45 -10.49
N LEU A 54 -22.89 6.25 -9.54
CA LEU A 54 -23.59 5.72 -8.38
C LEU A 54 -24.88 5.03 -8.85
N PRO A 55 -25.32 3.94 -8.19
CA PRO A 55 -26.54 3.25 -8.56
C PRO A 55 -27.75 4.16 -8.38
N ASP A 56 -28.75 3.98 -9.26
CA ASP A 56 -30.01 4.70 -9.17
C ASP A 56 -30.67 4.51 -7.80
N GLY A 57 -31.12 5.62 -7.22
CA GLY A 57 -31.78 5.58 -5.91
C GLY A 57 -30.83 5.42 -4.71
N PHE A 58 -29.51 5.60 -4.88
CA PHE A 58 -28.58 5.61 -3.75
C PHE A 58 -29.00 6.65 -2.71
N ALA A 59 -29.35 6.20 -1.49
CA ALA A 59 -29.93 7.04 -0.44
C ALA A 59 -28.88 7.69 0.48
N GLY A 60 -27.59 7.36 0.33
CA GLY A 60 -26.49 7.91 1.14
C GLY A 60 -26.17 9.36 0.76
N LYS A 61 -25.53 10.06 1.69
CA LYS A 61 -25.03 11.42 1.43
C LYS A 61 -23.77 11.38 0.56
N VAL A 62 -23.75 12.19 -0.47
CA VAL A 62 -22.65 12.26 -1.45
C VAL A 62 -22.12 13.68 -1.54
N ALA A 63 -20.80 13.81 -1.52
CA ALA A 63 -20.10 15.03 -1.91
C ALA A 63 -19.22 14.76 -3.12
N VAL A 64 -19.24 15.66 -4.09
CA VAL A 64 -18.31 15.68 -5.21
C VAL A 64 -17.41 16.90 -5.06
N LEU A 65 -16.10 16.67 -5.00
CA LEU A 65 -15.10 17.72 -4.92
C LEU A 65 -14.33 17.80 -6.23
N THR A 66 -14.00 19.00 -6.64
CA THR A 66 -13.04 19.28 -7.71
C THR A 66 -11.86 20.05 -7.17
N SER A 67 -10.69 19.92 -7.79
CA SER A 67 -9.53 20.73 -7.42
C SER A 67 -9.81 22.22 -7.54
N GLU A 68 -9.31 22.99 -6.58
CA GLU A 68 -9.35 24.47 -6.58
C GLU A 68 -8.08 25.08 -7.18
N GLY A 69 -7.20 24.25 -7.74
CA GLY A 69 -5.97 24.64 -8.40
C GLY A 69 -4.71 24.20 -7.66
N PRO A 70 -3.53 24.41 -8.27
CA PRO A 70 -2.27 23.85 -7.75
C PRO A 70 -1.80 24.51 -6.44
N ASP A 71 -2.26 25.71 -6.14
CA ASP A 71 -1.88 26.45 -4.93
C ASP A 71 -2.89 26.26 -3.79
N ALA A 72 -4.06 25.67 -4.06
CA ALA A 72 -5.09 25.44 -3.06
C ALA A 72 -4.72 24.27 -2.13
N ASP A 73 -5.00 24.43 -0.84
CA ASP A 73 -4.90 23.33 0.12
C ASP A 73 -6.27 22.68 0.29
N MET A 74 -6.40 21.46 -0.25
CA MET A 74 -7.65 20.71 -0.23
C MET A 74 -7.84 19.85 1.02
N GLU A 75 -6.86 19.81 1.94
CA GLU A 75 -6.88 18.94 3.12
C GLU A 75 -8.18 19.07 3.91
N LYS A 76 -8.48 20.29 4.37
CA LYS A 76 -9.67 20.53 5.22
C LYS A 76 -10.99 20.38 4.47
N SER A 77 -11.04 20.70 3.19
CA SER A 77 -12.21 20.49 2.35
C SER A 77 -12.53 19.00 2.21
N ILE A 78 -11.51 18.16 1.99
CA ILE A 78 -11.67 16.69 1.89
C ILE A 78 -12.06 16.11 3.25
N GLU A 79 -11.38 16.46 4.35
CA GLU A 79 -11.71 16.00 5.71
C GLU A 79 -13.15 16.32 6.08
N ASN A 80 -13.58 17.56 5.82
CA ASN A 80 -14.94 18.02 6.11
C ASN A 80 -15.98 17.25 5.27
N ALA A 81 -15.71 17.03 3.98
CA ALA A 81 -16.58 16.25 3.12
C ALA A 81 -16.72 14.81 3.62
N ILE A 82 -15.62 14.14 3.99
CA ILE A 82 -15.63 12.78 4.53
C ILE A 82 -16.41 12.70 5.84
N LYS A 83 -16.25 13.70 6.71
CA LYS A 83 -16.96 13.71 8.00
C LYS A 83 -18.48 13.73 7.83
N HIS A 84 -19.01 14.46 6.85
CA HIS A 84 -20.44 14.73 6.71
C HIS A 84 -21.15 13.91 5.63
N ASN A 85 -20.43 13.16 4.80
CA ASN A 85 -21.00 12.37 3.72
C ASN A 85 -20.58 10.90 3.82
N ASP A 86 -21.37 10.01 3.24
CA ASP A 86 -21.10 8.59 3.18
C ASP A 86 -20.13 8.25 2.06
N VAL A 87 -20.28 8.93 0.91
CA VAL A 87 -19.42 8.83 -0.25
C VAL A 87 -18.85 10.19 -0.59
N VAL A 88 -17.53 10.28 -0.74
CA VAL A 88 -16.84 11.46 -1.25
C VAL A 88 -16.18 11.10 -2.57
N ILE A 89 -16.52 11.83 -3.61
CA ILE A 89 -15.98 11.66 -4.97
C ILE A 89 -14.99 12.78 -5.22
N LEU A 90 -13.75 12.41 -5.55
CA LEU A 90 -12.74 13.33 -6.03
C LEU A 90 -12.79 13.32 -7.57
N ASP A 91 -13.20 14.39 -8.18
CA ASP A 91 -13.25 14.55 -9.63
C ASP A 91 -12.01 15.28 -10.13
N GLY A 92 -11.10 14.53 -10.77
CA GLY A 92 -9.84 15.02 -11.31
C GLY A 92 -9.93 15.88 -12.56
N SER A 93 -11.14 16.14 -13.09
CA SER A 93 -11.33 16.90 -14.34
C SER A 93 -10.77 18.32 -14.32
N LYS A 94 -10.57 18.90 -13.13
CA LYS A 94 -9.99 20.24 -12.93
C LYS A 94 -8.54 20.25 -12.43
N GLY A 95 -7.91 19.08 -12.35
CA GLY A 95 -6.52 18.95 -11.93
C GLY A 95 -6.32 18.23 -10.60
N ASP A 96 -5.10 18.31 -10.08
CA ASP A 96 -4.67 17.58 -8.89
C ASP A 96 -5.22 18.19 -7.60
N PHE A 97 -5.58 17.34 -6.64
CA PHE A 97 -5.93 17.76 -5.28
C PHE A 97 -4.64 17.90 -4.46
N MET A 98 -4.21 19.12 -4.22
CA MET A 98 -3.00 19.38 -3.43
C MET A 98 -3.33 19.44 -1.95
N VAL A 99 -2.52 18.80 -1.11
CA VAL A 99 -2.63 18.83 0.35
C VAL A 99 -1.33 19.34 0.97
N ALA A 100 -1.45 20.26 1.92
CA ALA A 100 -0.29 20.83 2.62
C ALA A 100 0.20 19.89 3.74
N GLY A 101 -0.71 19.16 4.33
CA GLY A 101 -0.43 18.15 5.33
C GLY A 101 -1.00 16.80 4.91
N ARG A 102 -1.76 16.17 5.78
CA ARG A 102 -2.29 14.84 5.55
C ARG A 102 -3.77 14.79 5.89
N VAL A 103 -4.59 14.38 4.93
CA VAL A 103 -6.02 14.14 5.16
C VAL A 103 -6.18 12.99 6.16
N ASP A 104 -6.80 13.24 7.31
CA ASP A 104 -7.06 12.24 8.34
C ASP A 104 -8.52 11.75 8.29
N ILE A 105 -8.74 10.46 7.98
CA ILE A 105 -10.03 9.79 8.10
C ILE A 105 -10.09 9.13 9.48
N THR A 106 -10.96 9.66 10.35
CA THR A 106 -11.13 9.19 11.74
C THR A 106 -12.56 8.69 12.03
N VAL A 107 -13.39 8.62 11.00
CA VAL A 107 -14.79 8.16 11.06
C VAL A 107 -14.99 6.95 10.17
N GLY A 108 -15.82 6.01 10.61
CA GLY A 108 -16.10 4.78 9.87
C GLY A 108 -17.23 4.91 8.84
N ASN A 109 -17.45 3.83 8.08
CA ASN A 109 -18.49 3.69 7.05
C ASN A 109 -18.38 4.76 5.96
N LYS A 110 -17.19 4.89 5.35
CA LYS A 110 -16.91 5.89 4.33
C LYS A 110 -16.35 5.28 3.04
N THR A 111 -16.72 5.87 1.92
CA THR A 111 -16.08 5.63 0.63
C THR A 111 -15.45 6.92 0.11
N LEU A 112 -14.17 6.86 -0.22
CA LEU A 112 -13.44 7.89 -0.96
C LEU A 112 -13.14 7.35 -2.36
N LEU A 113 -13.71 7.96 -3.38
CA LEU A 113 -13.71 7.48 -4.75
C LEU A 113 -13.11 8.52 -5.69
N GLY A 114 -12.17 8.11 -6.55
CA GLY A 114 -11.62 8.98 -7.60
C GLY A 114 -12.30 8.73 -8.95
N ILE A 115 -12.59 9.80 -9.68
CA ILE A 115 -13.04 9.76 -11.07
C ILE A 115 -12.22 10.72 -11.94
N ASN A 116 -12.28 10.55 -13.25
CA ASN A 116 -11.61 11.44 -14.20
C ASN A 116 -10.12 11.65 -13.91
N GLY A 117 -9.42 10.58 -13.53
CA GLY A 117 -8.00 10.63 -13.23
C GLY A 117 -7.63 11.38 -11.94
N ALA A 118 -8.46 11.33 -10.91
CA ALA A 118 -8.23 12.00 -9.63
C ALA A 118 -6.86 11.67 -9.04
N ARG A 119 -6.09 12.71 -8.72
CA ARG A 119 -4.78 12.62 -8.09
C ARG A 119 -4.78 13.40 -6.80
N LEU A 120 -4.35 12.75 -5.71
CA LEU A 120 -4.16 13.36 -4.41
C LEU A 120 -2.66 13.50 -4.16
N CYS A 121 -2.18 14.74 -4.07
CA CYS A 121 -0.76 15.06 -4.15
C CYS A 121 -0.31 15.87 -2.93
N THR A 122 0.90 15.60 -2.42
CA THR A 122 1.52 16.49 -1.45
C THR A 122 2.09 17.75 -2.13
N ARG A 123 2.11 18.86 -1.39
CA ARG A 123 2.84 20.06 -1.81
C ARG A 123 4.36 19.94 -1.74
N TRP A 124 4.85 18.98 -0.94
CA TRP A 124 6.26 18.64 -0.93
C TRP A 124 6.68 18.00 -2.25
N HIS A 125 7.85 18.31 -2.74
CA HIS A 125 8.45 17.62 -3.88
C HIS A 125 9.97 17.78 -3.89
N MET A 126 10.66 16.72 -4.26
CA MET A 126 12.09 16.73 -4.50
C MET A 126 12.40 17.58 -5.73
N THR A 127 13.27 18.56 -5.60
CA THR A 127 13.70 19.42 -6.71
C THR A 127 15.08 19.00 -7.23
N ALA A 128 15.42 19.43 -8.44
CA ALA A 128 16.75 19.21 -8.98
C ALA A 128 17.86 19.80 -8.10
N ASP A 129 17.61 20.96 -7.47
CA ASP A 129 18.57 21.57 -6.55
C ASP A 129 18.78 20.72 -5.28
N MET A 130 17.71 20.14 -4.73
CA MET A 130 17.81 19.24 -3.57
C MET A 130 18.64 18.02 -3.93
N ARG A 131 18.39 17.41 -5.08
CA ARG A 131 19.18 16.26 -5.57
C ARG A 131 20.65 16.62 -5.71
N ARG A 132 20.95 17.73 -6.38
CA ARG A 132 22.33 18.20 -6.55
C ARG A 132 23.05 18.40 -5.22
N VAL A 133 22.39 19.01 -4.25
CA VAL A 133 23.01 19.21 -2.92
C VAL A 133 23.25 17.89 -2.19
N LEU A 134 22.35 16.90 -2.33
CA LEU A 134 22.53 15.57 -1.77
C LEU A 134 23.69 14.81 -2.47
N ASP A 135 23.76 14.93 -3.80
CA ASP A 135 24.87 14.37 -4.59
C ASP A 135 26.23 14.99 -4.18
N ASP A 136 26.29 16.31 -4.07
CA ASP A 136 27.50 17.05 -3.67
C ASP A 136 27.96 16.71 -2.25
N ALA A 137 27.00 16.40 -1.36
CA ALA A 137 27.27 15.93 0.01
C ALA A 137 27.69 14.45 0.07
N GLY A 138 27.66 13.73 -1.06
CA GLY A 138 28.00 12.31 -1.12
C GLY A 138 26.93 11.37 -0.53
N VAL A 139 25.69 11.83 -0.38
CA VAL A 139 24.57 10.99 0.06
C VAL A 139 24.25 10.01 -1.07
N PRO A 140 24.19 8.68 -0.81
CA PRO A 140 23.96 7.69 -1.85
C PRO A 140 22.51 7.78 -2.39
N GLN A 141 22.35 7.64 -3.70
CA GLN A 141 21.03 7.73 -4.37
C GLN A 141 20.09 6.55 -4.08
N MET A 142 20.61 5.43 -3.66
CA MET A 142 19.80 4.25 -3.32
C MET A 142 20.21 3.73 -1.96
N ASP A 143 19.23 3.59 -1.08
CA ASP A 143 19.44 2.89 0.18
C ASP A 143 19.42 1.39 -0.04
N THR A 144 20.58 0.78 -0.07
CA THR A 144 20.74 -0.67 -0.13
C THR A 144 20.71 -1.35 1.23
N HIS A 145 20.66 -0.59 2.35
CA HIS A 145 20.86 -1.13 3.70
C HIS A 145 19.93 -0.52 4.76
N GLY A 146 18.85 0.17 4.40
CA GLY A 146 17.89 0.70 5.37
C GLY A 146 18.35 1.97 6.09
N GLY A 147 19.00 2.92 5.40
CA GLY A 147 19.33 4.26 5.93
C GLY A 147 20.44 4.30 6.98
N GLY A 148 21.14 3.20 7.20
CA GLY A 148 22.14 3.04 8.25
C GLY A 148 23.60 3.27 7.85
N GLY A 149 23.87 3.75 6.64
CA GLY A 149 25.22 3.97 6.14
C GLY A 149 25.93 5.15 6.79
N MET A 150 27.28 5.10 6.80
CA MET A 150 28.15 6.21 7.20
C MET A 150 28.80 6.80 5.97
N LEU A 151 28.86 8.11 5.90
CA LEU A 151 29.63 8.84 4.88
C LEU A 151 31.13 8.80 5.20
N PRO A 152 32.02 9.07 4.21
CA PRO A 152 33.46 9.11 4.43
C PRO A 152 33.90 10.12 5.51
N ASN A 153 33.13 11.17 5.74
CA ASN A 153 33.35 12.18 6.77
C ASN A 153 32.92 11.75 8.18
N GLY A 154 32.35 10.53 8.32
CA GLY A 154 31.85 9.99 9.59
C GLY A 154 30.43 10.40 9.96
N ALA A 155 29.74 11.18 9.15
CA ALA A 155 28.32 11.50 9.35
C ALA A 155 27.43 10.31 8.96
N ARG A 156 26.26 10.21 9.57
CA ARG A 156 25.26 9.23 9.14
C ARG A 156 24.56 9.74 7.88
N VAL A 157 24.36 8.85 6.89
CA VAL A 157 23.67 9.15 5.64
C VAL A 157 22.32 9.83 5.89
N ARG A 158 21.50 9.30 6.80
CA ARG A 158 20.19 9.86 7.13
C ARG A 158 20.27 11.26 7.73
N GLU A 159 21.19 11.49 8.66
CA GLU A 159 21.35 12.79 9.31
C GLU A 159 21.78 13.87 8.32
N GLU A 160 22.66 13.51 7.39
CA GLU A 160 23.11 14.41 6.34
C GLU A 160 22.00 14.70 5.33
N ALA A 161 21.25 13.67 4.90
CA ALA A 161 20.09 13.85 4.03
C ALA A 161 19.02 14.73 4.68
N GLU A 162 18.71 14.53 5.98
CA GLU A 162 17.77 15.36 6.73
C GLU A 162 18.22 16.81 6.79
N TYR A 163 19.49 17.04 7.10
CA TYR A 163 20.06 18.39 7.20
C TYR A 163 19.92 19.16 5.89
N HIS A 164 20.37 18.58 4.78
CA HIS A 164 20.33 19.27 3.49
C HIS A 164 18.91 19.44 2.95
N THR A 165 18.07 18.42 3.07
CA THR A 165 16.69 18.49 2.60
C THR A 165 15.90 19.56 3.37
N ARG A 166 16.04 19.61 4.70
CA ARG A 166 15.38 20.60 5.54
C ARG A 166 15.87 22.02 5.23
N ARG A 167 17.17 22.22 5.08
CA ARG A 167 17.75 23.52 4.75
C ARG A 167 17.16 24.08 3.44
N ILE A 168 17.17 23.28 2.37
CA ILE A 168 16.64 23.71 1.07
C ILE A 168 15.14 24.00 1.15
N PHE A 169 14.41 23.18 1.88
CA PHE A 169 12.97 23.41 2.08
C PHE A 169 12.70 24.75 2.76
N ILE A 170 13.40 25.07 3.85
CA ILE A 170 13.28 26.35 4.56
C ILE A 170 13.67 27.54 3.64
N GLU A 171 14.75 27.40 2.87
CA GLU A 171 15.17 28.43 1.90
C GLU A 171 14.11 28.70 0.84
N LYS A 172 13.37 27.68 0.41
CA LYS A 172 12.33 27.83 -0.64
C LYS A 172 10.98 28.32 -0.10
N THR A 173 10.57 27.88 1.07
CA THR A 173 9.24 28.16 1.62
C THR A 173 9.23 29.28 2.64
N GLY A 174 10.37 29.59 3.25
CA GLY A 174 10.47 30.49 4.40
C GLY A 174 9.92 29.91 5.70
N ASP A 175 9.46 28.64 5.70
CA ASP A 175 8.83 28.00 6.86
C ASP A 175 9.79 27.06 7.57
N ALA A 176 10.38 27.53 8.66
CA ALA A 176 11.25 26.74 9.51
C ALA A 176 10.50 25.74 10.42
N THR A 177 9.17 25.82 10.47
CA THR A 177 8.33 24.95 11.32
C THR A 177 7.76 23.75 10.59
N GLU A 178 7.83 23.75 9.26
CA GLU A 178 7.33 22.67 8.43
C GLU A 178 8.00 21.34 8.78
N SER A 179 7.24 20.29 8.73
CA SER A 179 7.67 18.94 9.09
C SER A 179 7.60 17.99 7.92
N PHE A 180 8.61 17.15 7.74
CA PHE A 180 8.59 16.04 6.80
C PHE A 180 7.39 15.09 7.00
N ARG A 181 6.77 15.10 8.18
CA ARG A 181 5.54 14.34 8.46
C ARG A 181 4.35 14.82 7.61
N ASN A 182 4.41 16.05 7.10
CA ASN A 182 3.40 16.60 6.20
C ASN A 182 3.63 16.17 4.73
N ALA A 183 4.63 15.37 4.45
CA ALA A 183 4.84 14.78 3.13
C ALA A 183 3.91 13.60 2.81
N GLY A 184 3.18 13.08 3.80
CA GLY A 184 2.11 12.10 3.61
C GLY A 184 0.87 12.74 3.00
N VAL A 185 -0.08 11.91 2.56
CA VAL A 185 -1.25 12.40 1.84
C VAL A 185 -2.56 11.98 2.51
N LEU A 186 -2.68 10.71 2.89
CA LEU A 186 -3.91 10.18 3.48
C LEU A 186 -3.57 9.28 4.68
N SER A 187 -4.38 9.35 5.72
CA SER A 187 -4.28 8.46 6.87
C SER A 187 -5.65 7.96 7.32
N LEU A 188 -5.79 6.66 7.45
CA LEU A 188 -6.92 6.00 8.07
C LEU A 188 -6.56 5.72 9.53
N ARG A 189 -7.20 6.42 10.47
CA ARG A 189 -6.82 6.37 11.87
C ARG A 189 -7.96 5.93 12.77
N ARG A 190 -7.82 4.73 13.37
CA ARG A 190 -8.80 4.17 14.32
C ARG A 190 -10.23 4.23 13.79
N CYS A 191 -10.39 3.95 12.50
CA CYS A 191 -11.68 3.89 11.82
C CYS A 191 -11.92 2.48 11.27
N SER A 192 -13.15 2.22 10.84
CA SER A 192 -13.52 0.93 10.28
C SER A 192 -14.46 1.07 9.11
N ASN A 193 -14.49 0.03 8.25
CA ASN A 193 -15.38 -0.03 7.10
C ASN A 193 -15.15 1.15 6.16
N ILE A 194 -13.91 1.21 5.62
CA ILE A 194 -13.46 2.27 4.71
C ILE A 194 -13.13 1.69 3.35
N ILE A 195 -13.59 2.35 2.31
CA ILE A 195 -13.19 2.07 0.92
C ILE A 195 -12.46 3.29 0.38
N VAL A 196 -11.25 3.08 -0.12
CA VAL A 196 -10.47 4.07 -0.90
C VAL A 196 -10.23 3.46 -2.27
N ARG A 197 -10.78 4.07 -3.31
CA ARG A 197 -10.81 3.44 -4.63
C ARG A 197 -10.52 4.42 -5.77
N ASN A 198 -9.71 3.94 -6.72
CA ASN A 198 -9.43 4.62 -7.99
C ASN A 198 -8.81 6.01 -7.87
N ILE A 199 -7.86 6.16 -6.94
CA ILE A 199 -7.14 7.41 -6.68
C ILE A 199 -5.64 7.22 -6.92
N SER A 200 -5.01 8.20 -7.55
CA SER A 200 -3.56 8.26 -7.66
C SER A 200 -2.98 9.10 -6.52
N PHE A 201 -2.11 8.50 -5.70
CA PHE A 201 -1.36 9.16 -4.64
C PHE A 201 0.03 9.51 -5.14
N VAL A 202 0.42 10.78 -5.07
CA VAL A 202 1.70 11.27 -5.59
C VAL A 202 2.47 11.99 -4.51
N GLY A 203 3.63 11.45 -4.20
CA GLY A 203 4.54 11.96 -3.19
C GLY A 203 5.61 12.91 -3.71
N PRO A 204 6.46 13.37 -2.80
CA PRO A 204 7.52 14.35 -3.09
C PRO A 204 8.74 13.74 -3.77
N GLY A 205 8.85 12.43 -3.77
CA GLY A 205 10.09 11.69 -3.98
C GLY A 205 10.64 11.17 -2.65
N SER A 206 11.18 9.95 -2.66
CA SER A 206 11.70 9.33 -1.46
C SER A 206 13.07 9.87 -1.05
N VAL A 207 13.22 10.09 0.24
CA VAL A 207 14.49 10.41 0.90
C VAL A 207 14.39 9.98 2.37
N ASP A 208 15.44 9.37 2.92
CA ASP A 208 15.42 8.85 4.30
C ASP A 208 15.61 9.97 5.33
N VAL A 209 14.54 10.68 5.63
CA VAL A 209 14.52 11.80 6.58
C VAL A 209 13.44 11.64 7.67
N GLY A 210 12.87 10.44 7.79
CA GLY A 210 11.78 10.18 8.75
C GLY A 210 10.49 10.93 8.42
N GLY A 211 10.17 11.02 7.12
CA GLY A 211 8.94 11.58 6.59
C GLY A 211 7.71 10.72 6.87
N SER A 212 6.68 10.90 6.05
CA SER A 212 5.45 10.10 6.10
C SER A 212 5.26 9.29 4.81
N ASP A 213 4.53 8.19 4.96
CA ASP A 213 4.03 7.41 3.83
C ASP A 213 2.89 8.14 3.13
N LEU A 214 2.65 7.82 1.86
CA LEU A 214 1.51 8.40 1.12
C LEU A 214 0.18 8.02 1.74
N LEU A 215 0.01 6.76 2.08
CA LEU A 215 -1.14 6.26 2.81
C LEU A 215 -0.66 5.51 4.06
N THR A 216 -1.34 5.72 5.19
CA THR A 216 -1.12 4.93 6.40
C THR A 216 -2.44 4.44 6.98
N CYS A 217 -2.55 3.14 7.27
CA CYS A 217 -3.62 2.57 8.10
C CYS A 217 -3.08 2.37 9.52
N THR A 218 -3.65 3.09 10.49
CA THR A 218 -3.20 3.06 11.89
C THR A 218 -4.36 2.70 12.81
N GLY A 219 -4.36 1.48 13.35
CA GLY A 219 -5.42 0.99 14.23
C GLY A 219 -6.79 0.90 13.56
N SER A 220 -6.84 0.74 12.26
CA SER A 220 -8.06 0.71 11.45
C SER A 220 -8.40 -0.70 11.01
N THR A 221 -9.69 -0.98 10.78
CA THR A 221 -10.13 -2.34 10.44
C THR A 221 -11.16 -2.34 9.30
N ASN A 222 -11.22 -3.44 8.56
CA ASN A 222 -12.08 -3.61 7.39
C ASN A 222 -11.92 -2.44 6.40
N CYS A 223 -10.71 -2.30 5.86
CA CYS A 223 -10.41 -1.31 4.83
C CYS A 223 -10.11 -2.00 3.51
N TRP A 224 -10.70 -1.48 2.44
CA TRP A 224 -10.43 -1.90 1.08
C TRP A 224 -9.79 -0.77 0.31
N ILE A 225 -8.52 -0.96 -0.06
CA ILE A 225 -7.73 -0.02 -0.86
C ILE A 225 -7.61 -0.66 -2.23
N ASP A 226 -8.32 -0.12 -3.21
CA ASP A 226 -8.54 -0.80 -4.48
C ASP A 226 -8.31 0.12 -5.68
N HIS A 227 -7.69 -0.43 -6.72
CA HIS A 227 -7.37 0.30 -7.95
C HIS A 227 -6.73 1.68 -7.68
N CYS A 228 -5.79 1.74 -6.74
CA CYS A 228 -5.05 2.96 -6.44
C CYS A 228 -3.64 2.91 -7.03
N SER A 229 -3.10 4.07 -7.40
CA SER A 229 -1.71 4.20 -7.83
C SER A 229 -0.91 4.94 -6.77
N PHE A 230 0.23 4.41 -6.37
CA PHE A 230 1.12 5.01 -5.39
C PHE A 230 2.47 5.31 -6.02
N GLN A 231 2.90 6.56 -5.95
CA GLN A 231 4.12 7.00 -6.58
C GLN A 231 4.93 7.95 -5.69
N ASP A 232 6.21 7.65 -5.51
CA ASP A 232 7.20 8.57 -4.92
C ASP A 232 6.91 9.01 -3.48
N GLY A 233 6.43 8.10 -2.62
CA GLY A 233 6.27 8.39 -1.20
C GLY A 233 7.60 8.70 -0.52
N MET A 234 7.64 9.64 0.44
CA MET A 234 8.87 10.09 1.07
C MET A 234 9.51 9.01 1.94
N ASP A 235 8.77 8.41 2.86
CA ASP A 235 9.21 7.31 3.72
C ASP A 235 8.78 5.95 3.15
N GLY A 236 7.57 5.87 2.61
CA GLY A 236 7.00 4.72 1.95
C GLY A 236 5.76 5.07 1.14
N ASN A 237 5.24 4.09 0.42
CA ASN A 237 4.02 4.30 -0.35
C ASN A 237 2.76 3.98 0.46
N PHE A 238 2.73 2.87 1.20
CA PHE A 238 1.56 2.51 1.98
C PHE A 238 1.92 1.59 3.14
N ASP A 239 1.67 2.04 4.37
CA ASP A 239 1.96 1.32 5.60
C ASP A 239 0.70 0.95 6.39
N ILE A 240 0.75 -0.22 7.06
CA ILE A 240 -0.31 -0.78 7.90
C ILE A 240 0.27 -1.10 9.26
N ASN A 241 -0.24 -0.49 10.35
CA ASN A 241 0.37 -0.62 11.66
C ASN A 241 -0.62 -0.48 12.82
N ASN A 242 -0.11 -0.56 14.06
CA ASN A 242 -0.85 -0.33 15.29
C ASN A 242 -2.14 -1.17 15.40
N GLN A 243 -2.02 -2.47 15.21
CA GLN A 243 -3.15 -3.39 15.30
C GLN A 243 -4.26 -3.12 14.25
N SER A 244 -3.96 -2.45 13.13
CA SER A 244 -4.85 -2.45 11.98
C SER A 244 -5.15 -3.89 11.58
N ASP A 245 -6.37 -4.17 11.07
CA ASP A 245 -6.75 -5.55 10.79
C ASP A 245 -7.77 -5.65 9.66
N PHE A 246 -7.84 -6.82 9.02
CA PHE A 246 -8.79 -7.09 7.95
C PHE A 246 -8.70 -6.06 6.82
N ILE A 247 -7.50 -5.91 6.29
CA ILE A 247 -7.20 -4.99 5.18
C ILE A 247 -7.09 -5.78 3.89
N THR A 248 -7.63 -5.26 2.80
CA THR A 248 -7.33 -5.73 1.45
C THR A 248 -6.77 -4.59 0.62
N VAL A 249 -5.64 -4.85 -0.01
CA VAL A 249 -4.99 -4.00 -1.00
C VAL A 249 -5.05 -4.75 -2.32
N SER A 250 -5.83 -4.25 -3.27
CA SER A 250 -6.07 -4.97 -4.52
C SER A 250 -5.97 -4.07 -5.75
N TRP A 251 -5.46 -4.63 -6.83
CA TRP A 251 -5.33 -3.94 -8.11
C TRP A 251 -4.60 -2.58 -8.01
N CYS A 252 -3.68 -2.45 -7.06
CA CYS A 252 -2.91 -1.23 -6.87
C CYS A 252 -1.57 -1.30 -7.62
N THR A 253 -1.05 -0.13 -8.01
CA THR A 253 0.31 0.01 -8.54
C THR A 253 1.19 0.76 -7.57
N PHE A 254 2.43 0.29 -7.44
CA PHE A 254 3.46 0.93 -6.62
C PHE A 254 4.69 1.17 -7.48
N ARG A 255 5.22 2.39 -7.45
CA ARG A 255 6.44 2.73 -8.21
C ARG A 255 7.18 3.89 -7.58
N TYR A 256 8.43 4.03 -7.97
CA TYR A 256 9.27 5.21 -7.72
C TYR A 256 9.90 5.66 -9.04
N THR A 257 9.92 6.97 -9.24
CA THR A 257 10.51 7.60 -10.44
C THR A 257 11.86 8.21 -10.12
N GLU A 258 12.47 8.87 -11.13
CA GLU A 258 13.68 9.66 -10.93
C GLU A 258 13.50 10.83 -9.92
N ARG A 259 12.29 11.15 -9.51
CA ARG A 259 12.02 12.09 -8.42
C ARG A 259 12.53 11.58 -7.09
N SER A 260 12.46 10.27 -6.89
CA SER A 260 12.96 9.61 -5.68
C SER A 260 14.48 9.52 -5.68
N TYR A 261 15.09 9.82 -4.55
CA TYR A 261 16.53 9.87 -4.40
C TYR A 261 17.11 8.59 -3.78
N MET A 262 16.57 8.20 -2.63
CA MET A 262 16.90 6.98 -1.90
C MET A 262 15.69 6.52 -1.08
N HIS A 263 15.76 5.40 -0.36
CA HIS A 263 14.69 4.91 0.52
C HIS A 263 13.39 4.54 -0.22
N GLN A 264 13.52 3.91 -1.39
CA GLN A 264 12.37 3.45 -2.18
C GLN A 264 11.74 2.19 -1.55
N ASN A 265 11.23 2.33 -0.33
CA ASN A 265 10.52 1.32 0.44
C ASN A 265 9.02 1.41 0.16
N THR A 266 8.36 0.28 -0.13
CA THR A 266 7.00 0.34 -0.67
C THR A 266 5.93 0.19 0.38
N ASN A 267 5.89 -0.97 1.06
CA ASN A 267 4.84 -1.31 2.01
C ASN A 267 5.40 -1.94 3.28
N LEU A 268 5.12 -1.35 4.43
CA LEU A 268 5.42 -1.94 5.72
C LEU A 268 4.14 -2.33 6.45
N VAL A 269 4.06 -3.59 6.85
CA VAL A 269 3.00 -4.09 7.74
C VAL A 269 3.64 -4.42 9.08
N GLY A 270 3.22 -3.71 10.13
CA GLY A 270 3.84 -3.79 11.46
C GLY A 270 5.13 -2.98 11.59
N TYR A 271 5.02 -1.81 12.21
CA TYR A 271 6.14 -0.86 12.35
C TYR A 271 7.24 -1.36 13.29
N SER A 272 6.96 -2.33 14.15
CA SER A 272 7.92 -2.83 15.15
C SER A 272 7.66 -4.29 15.48
N ASP A 273 8.70 -4.94 16.02
CA ASP A 273 8.62 -6.31 16.56
C ASP A 273 7.72 -6.42 17.81
N ARG A 274 7.22 -5.30 18.32
CA ARG A 274 6.31 -5.20 19.48
C ARG A 274 4.85 -5.11 19.09
N GLU A 275 4.54 -5.15 17.81
CA GLU A 275 3.14 -5.25 17.37
C GLU A 275 2.46 -6.44 18.02
N LYS A 276 1.17 -6.29 18.35
CA LYS A 276 0.40 -7.34 18.99
C LYS A 276 0.08 -8.45 17.98
N THR A 277 0.33 -9.69 18.35
CA THR A 277 -0.02 -10.87 17.53
C THR A 277 -1.54 -11.01 17.34
N GLY A 278 -1.96 -11.63 16.23
CA GLY A 278 -3.37 -11.85 15.88
C GLY A 278 -4.03 -10.66 15.18
N PHE A 279 -3.28 -9.61 14.87
CA PHE A 279 -3.69 -8.45 14.07
C PHE A 279 -2.90 -8.38 12.77
N LEU A 280 -3.09 -7.32 12.02
CA LEU A 280 -2.40 -7.02 10.76
C LEU A 280 -2.72 -8.04 9.66
N ASN A 281 -3.87 -8.72 9.74
CA ASN A 281 -4.30 -9.65 8.71
C ASN A 281 -4.60 -8.88 7.42
N THR A 282 -3.83 -9.15 6.38
CA THR A 282 -3.86 -8.36 5.14
C THR A 282 -3.81 -9.23 3.90
N THR A 283 -4.66 -8.92 2.92
CA THR A 283 -4.60 -9.48 1.57
C THR A 283 -3.97 -8.46 0.63
N PHE A 284 -2.94 -8.87 -0.09
CA PHE A 284 -2.40 -8.16 -1.25
C PHE A 284 -2.73 -8.97 -2.50
N ALA A 285 -3.57 -8.44 -3.40
CA ALA A 285 -4.01 -9.22 -4.56
C ALA A 285 -4.02 -8.39 -5.85
N PHE A 286 -3.49 -8.99 -6.92
CA PHE A 286 -3.41 -8.35 -8.24
C PHE A 286 -2.71 -6.99 -8.25
N ASN A 287 -1.79 -6.76 -7.31
CA ASN A 287 -1.01 -5.54 -7.27
C ASN A 287 0.21 -5.65 -8.19
N TRP A 288 0.69 -4.50 -8.62
CA TRP A 288 1.89 -4.37 -9.41
C TRP A 288 2.96 -3.55 -8.69
N TRP A 289 4.04 -4.20 -8.29
CA TRP A 289 5.25 -3.51 -7.86
C TRP A 289 6.16 -3.29 -9.07
N GLY A 290 6.12 -2.07 -9.58
CA GLY A 290 6.79 -1.64 -10.78
C GLY A 290 8.16 -1.04 -10.51
N GLU A 291 8.63 -0.27 -11.49
CA GLU A 291 9.95 0.29 -11.52
C GLU A 291 10.29 1.17 -10.31
N GLY A 292 11.56 1.13 -9.90
CA GLY A 292 12.06 1.91 -8.77
C GLY A 292 11.70 1.38 -7.39
N CYS A 293 10.83 0.36 -7.25
CA CYS A 293 10.59 -0.29 -5.97
C CYS A 293 11.81 -1.11 -5.56
N VAL A 294 12.45 -0.75 -4.43
CA VAL A 294 13.68 -1.41 -3.97
C VAL A 294 13.41 -2.44 -2.91
N GLN A 295 12.57 -2.15 -1.93
CA GLN A 295 12.28 -3.03 -0.80
C GLN A 295 10.82 -2.97 -0.37
N ARG A 296 10.45 -3.92 0.54
CA ARG A 296 9.15 -3.97 1.22
C ARG A 296 7.98 -4.09 0.26
N MET A 297 7.91 -5.22 -0.44
CA MET A 297 6.82 -5.51 -1.41
C MET A 297 5.98 -6.76 -1.03
N PRO A 298 5.39 -6.87 0.19
CA PRO A 298 5.60 -6.08 1.40
C PRO A 298 6.69 -6.63 2.33
N MET A 299 7.15 -5.83 3.31
CA MET A 299 7.83 -6.31 4.51
C MET A 299 6.83 -6.37 5.66
N VAL A 300 6.76 -7.52 6.36
CA VAL A 300 5.72 -7.75 7.37
C VAL A 300 6.28 -8.28 8.67
N ARG A 301 5.88 -7.67 9.77
CA ARG A 301 6.02 -8.20 11.13
C ARG A 301 4.67 -8.53 11.70
N VAL A 302 4.53 -9.70 12.31
CA VAL A 302 3.38 -10.12 13.13
C VAL A 302 2.11 -10.47 12.35
N GLY A 303 1.89 -9.98 11.13
CA GLY A 303 0.64 -10.17 10.39
C GLY A 303 0.49 -11.55 9.73
N LYS A 304 -0.76 -11.96 9.46
CA LYS A 304 -1.11 -13.03 8.53
C LYS A 304 -1.42 -12.44 7.16
N ILE A 305 -0.64 -12.82 6.17
CA ILE A 305 -0.64 -12.20 4.85
C ILE A 305 -1.04 -13.20 3.78
N HIS A 306 -1.96 -12.80 2.92
CA HIS A 306 -2.27 -13.49 1.68
C HIS A 306 -1.73 -12.69 0.49
N MET A 307 -0.76 -13.26 -0.21
CA MET A 307 -0.19 -12.69 -1.45
C MET A 307 -0.80 -13.44 -2.63
N LEU A 308 -1.77 -12.84 -3.33
CA LEU A 308 -2.56 -13.49 -4.38
C LEU A 308 -2.38 -12.82 -5.74
N ASN A 309 -1.88 -13.55 -6.73
CA ASN A 309 -1.78 -13.11 -8.13
C ASN A 309 -1.13 -11.72 -8.33
N ASN A 310 -0.14 -11.38 -7.53
CA ASN A 310 0.58 -10.11 -7.67
C ASN A 310 1.68 -10.20 -8.74
N TYR A 311 2.04 -9.05 -9.29
CA TYR A 311 3.02 -8.90 -10.35
C TYR A 311 4.21 -8.02 -9.91
N TYR A 312 5.42 -8.54 -10.11
CA TYR A 312 6.66 -7.88 -9.71
C TYR A 312 7.56 -7.69 -10.94
N THR A 313 7.95 -6.44 -11.21
CA THR A 313 8.80 -6.10 -12.38
C THR A 313 10.02 -5.26 -12.04
N SER A 314 10.18 -4.81 -10.79
CA SER A 314 11.30 -3.95 -10.42
C SER A 314 12.64 -4.70 -10.50
N THR A 315 13.47 -4.31 -11.46
CA THR A 315 14.84 -4.84 -11.59
C THR A 315 15.80 -4.27 -10.54
N SER A 316 15.42 -3.18 -9.88
CA SER A 316 16.13 -2.56 -8.76
C SER A 316 15.83 -3.22 -7.41
N ALA A 317 14.93 -4.21 -7.37
CA ALA A 317 14.54 -4.84 -6.13
C ALA A 317 15.72 -5.49 -5.41
N SER A 318 15.96 -5.06 -4.18
CA SER A 318 16.89 -5.68 -3.24
C SER A 318 16.16 -6.70 -2.34
N ASN A 319 14.83 -6.58 -2.21
CA ASN A 319 13.98 -7.52 -1.50
C ASN A 319 12.49 -7.27 -1.82
N CYS A 320 11.80 -8.24 -2.43
CA CYS A 320 10.35 -8.14 -2.67
C CYS A 320 9.55 -8.61 -1.44
N ILE A 321 9.09 -9.86 -1.42
CA ILE A 321 8.32 -10.42 -0.30
C ILE A 321 9.27 -10.68 0.87
N ASN A 322 9.00 -10.03 1.99
CA ASN A 322 9.87 -10.06 3.17
C ASN A 322 9.12 -10.38 4.46
N PRO A 323 8.82 -11.67 4.71
CA PRO A 323 8.32 -12.13 6.00
C PRO A 323 9.36 -11.90 7.10
N ARG A 324 8.95 -11.24 8.16
CA ARG A 324 9.77 -10.97 9.33
C ARG A 324 9.11 -11.57 10.58
N LYS A 325 9.66 -11.22 11.73
CA LYS A 325 9.30 -11.77 13.03
C LYS A 325 7.81 -11.97 13.24
N ASN A 326 7.44 -13.19 13.60
CA ASN A 326 6.07 -13.60 13.94
C ASN A 326 5.02 -13.41 12.82
N SER A 327 5.43 -13.30 11.56
CA SER A 327 4.51 -13.22 10.42
C SER A 327 4.18 -14.59 9.85
N GLU A 328 3.01 -14.69 9.22
CA GLU A 328 2.53 -15.87 8.51
C GLU A 328 2.16 -15.47 7.08
N PHE A 329 2.61 -16.24 6.08
CA PHE A 329 2.36 -15.91 4.68
C PHE A 329 1.76 -17.08 3.91
N LEU A 330 0.67 -16.82 3.17
CA LEU A 330 0.21 -17.64 2.06
C LEU A 330 0.56 -16.91 0.76
N ILE A 331 1.39 -17.52 -0.08
CA ILE A 331 1.89 -16.94 -1.33
C ILE A 331 1.38 -17.79 -2.48
N ASP A 332 0.44 -17.26 -3.26
CA ASP A 332 -0.31 -18.03 -4.26
C ASP A 332 -0.50 -17.25 -5.57
N GLY A 333 -0.12 -17.83 -6.69
CA GLY A 333 -0.33 -17.31 -8.02
C GLY A 333 0.47 -16.04 -8.39
N ASN A 334 1.51 -15.67 -7.64
CA ASN A 334 2.29 -14.47 -7.91
C ASN A 334 3.29 -14.68 -9.06
N TYR A 335 3.54 -13.62 -9.82
CA TYR A 335 4.46 -13.62 -10.96
C TYR A 335 5.61 -12.63 -10.75
N PHE A 336 6.84 -13.16 -10.75
CA PHE A 336 8.08 -12.38 -10.69
C PHE A 336 8.73 -12.41 -12.08
N ASP A 337 8.77 -11.22 -12.71
CA ASP A 337 9.25 -11.06 -14.08
C ASP A 337 10.78 -11.17 -14.18
N LYS A 338 11.25 -11.27 -15.42
CA LYS A 338 12.67 -11.31 -15.73
C LYS A 338 13.40 -10.09 -15.17
N GLY A 339 14.53 -10.33 -14.52
CA GLY A 339 15.34 -9.28 -13.88
C GLY A 339 15.01 -9.05 -12.40
N VAL A 340 13.92 -9.60 -11.87
CA VAL A 340 13.61 -9.54 -10.44
C VAL A 340 14.39 -10.63 -9.70
N LYS A 341 15.62 -10.34 -9.30
CA LYS A 341 16.57 -11.31 -8.74
C LYS A 341 16.40 -11.56 -7.24
N LYS A 342 15.87 -10.58 -6.50
CA LYS A 342 15.70 -10.63 -5.05
C LYS A 342 14.23 -10.68 -4.67
N TYR A 343 13.56 -11.73 -5.13
CA TYR A 343 12.11 -11.91 -5.00
C TYR A 343 11.62 -12.26 -3.58
N TYR A 344 12.48 -12.82 -2.74
CA TYR A 344 12.09 -13.30 -1.41
C TYR A 344 13.25 -13.30 -0.42
N SER A 345 12.96 -12.94 0.82
CA SER A 345 13.86 -13.11 1.97
C SER A 345 13.03 -13.10 3.24
N GLN A 346 13.22 -14.05 4.13
CA GLN A 346 12.51 -14.12 5.42
C GLN A 346 13.49 -14.11 6.60
N VAL A 347 13.04 -13.58 7.73
CA VAL A 347 13.77 -13.63 9.01
C VAL A 347 12.75 -13.79 10.14
N ASP A 348 12.85 -14.88 10.89
CA ASP A 348 12.00 -15.17 12.06
C ASP A 348 10.48 -15.20 11.80
N ALA A 349 10.06 -15.50 10.55
CA ALA A 349 8.66 -15.77 10.25
C ALA A 349 8.20 -17.05 10.98
N ILE A 350 6.93 -17.13 11.36
CA ILE A 350 6.35 -18.34 11.96
C ILE A 350 6.09 -19.38 10.89
N ALA A 351 5.44 -18.98 9.80
CA ALA A 351 5.08 -19.86 8.73
C ALA A 351 5.05 -19.15 7.37
N VAL A 352 5.45 -19.84 6.33
CA VAL A 352 5.35 -19.38 4.95
C VAL A 352 4.94 -20.55 4.08
N THR A 353 3.83 -20.43 3.40
CA THR A 353 3.33 -21.40 2.44
C THR A 353 3.48 -20.84 1.02
N TRP A 354 4.33 -21.48 0.22
CA TRP A 354 4.43 -21.26 -1.21
C TRP A 354 3.61 -22.34 -1.94
N THR A 355 2.59 -21.92 -2.68
CA THR A 355 1.86 -22.87 -3.55
C THR A 355 2.61 -23.08 -4.87
N ALA A 356 2.26 -24.16 -5.57
CA ALA A 356 2.84 -24.45 -6.89
C ALA A 356 2.40 -23.49 -8.00
N ASN A 357 1.41 -22.61 -7.72
CA ASN A 357 0.84 -21.68 -8.71
C ASN A 357 1.72 -20.44 -8.97
N ASN A 358 2.79 -20.22 -8.19
CA ASN A 358 3.66 -19.06 -8.37
C ASN A 358 4.67 -19.27 -9.51
N TYR A 359 5.13 -18.18 -10.11
CA TYR A 359 6.18 -18.19 -11.13
C TYR A 359 7.29 -17.18 -10.83
N ILE A 360 8.53 -17.61 -10.96
CA ILE A 360 9.72 -16.77 -10.75
C ILE A 360 10.66 -16.98 -11.94
N ALA A 361 10.78 -15.97 -12.80
CA ALA A 361 11.57 -16.08 -14.04
C ALA A 361 13.06 -16.34 -13.80
N GLU A 362 13.62 -15.85 -12.70
CA GLU A 362 15.06 -15.94 -12.37
C GLU A 362 15.38 -17.17 -11.47
N ALA A 363 14.41 -18.05 -11.21
CA ALA A 363 14.63 -19.20 -10.34
C ALA A 363 14.28 -20.51 -11.05
N SER A 364 15.06 -21.56 -10.78
CA SER A 364 14.80 -22.92 -11.27
C SER A 364 13.74 -23.67 -10.45
N SER A 365 13.45 -23.18 -9.26
CA SER A 365 12.43 -23.75 -8.35
C SER A 365 11.89 -22.67 -7.42
N LEU A 366 10.68 -22.89 -6.91
CA LEU A 366 10.09 -22.02 -5.89
C LEU A 366 10.84 -22.16 -4.55
N PRO A 367 10.83 -21.11 -3.70
CA PRO A 367 11.29 -21.25 -2.32
C PRO A 367 10.53 -22.34 -1.56
N GLY A 368 11.19 -22.98 -0.60
CA GLY A 368 10.53 -23.93 0.26
C GLY A 368 9.53 -23.27 1.22
N SER A 369 8.41 -23.94 1.44
CA SER A 369 7.49 -23.59 2.54
C SER A 369 8.13 -23.92 3.90
N MET A 370 7.72 -23.20 4.95
CA MET A 370 8.20 -23.42 6.32
C MET A 370 7.06 -23.26 7.33
N GLY A 371 7.20 -23.89 8.48
CA GLY A 371 6.17 -23.89 9.51
C GLY A 371 4.92 -24.69 9.13
N GLU A 372 3.80 -24.42 9.80
CA GLU A 372 2.51 -25.01 9.46
C GLU A 372 1.93 -24.36 8.20
N ALA A 373 1.09 -25.11 7.47
CA ALA A 373 0.44 -24.56 6.28
C ALA A 373 -0.47 -23.38 6.64
N VAL A 374 -0.24 -22.24 6.03
CA VAL A 374 -1.01 -21.03 6.28
C VAL A 374 -2.31 -21.06 5.48
N ALA A 375 -3.43 -20.87 6.16
CA ALA A 375 -4.76 -20.78 5.56
C ALA A 375 -5.40 -19.41 5.86
N VAL A 376 -6.28 -18.98 4.96
CA VAL A 376 -7.07 -17.74 5.11
C VAL A 376 -8.54 -18.08 5.40
N PRO A 377 -9.28 -17.23 6.12
CA PRO A 377 -10.65 -17.53 6.58
C PRO A 377 -11.74 -17.14 5.58
N TYR A 378 -11.43 -17.10 4.30
CA TYR A 378 -12.37 -16.75 3.22
C TYR A 378 -12.08 -17.58 1.97
N ASP A 379 -13.10 -17.77 1.14
CA ASP A 379 -12.95 -18.42 -0.17
C ASP A 379 -12.28 -17.46 -1.16
N TYR A 380 -11.41 -18.01 -1.99
CA TYR A 380 -10.76 -17.27 -3.05
C TYR A 380 -10.52 -18.16 -4.27
N SER A 381 -10.32 -17.55 -5.42
CA SER A 381 -9.88 -18.20 -6.64
C SER A 381 -8.49 -17.72 -7.01
N VAL A 382 -7.70 -18.62 -7.60
CA VAL A 382 -6.35 -18.31 -8.10
C VAL A 382 -6.43 -18.22 -9.62
N ALA A 383 -6.03 -17.08 -10.19
CA ALA A 383 -5.88 -16.98 -11.62
C ALA A 383 -4.60 -17.72 -12.08
N PRO A 384 -4.59 -18.31 -13.28
CA PRO A 384 -3.38 -18.87 -13.85
C PRO A 384 -2.26 -17.83 -13.85
N CYS A 385 -1.11 -18.21 -13.31
CA CYS A 385 0.02 -17.28 -13.15
C CYS A 385 0.46 -16.67 -14.49
N SER A 386 0.32 -17.40 -15.60
CA SER A 386 0.62 -16.91 -16.95
C SER A 386 -0.24 -15.73 -17.41
N GLU A 387 -1.43 -15.55 -16.84
CA GLU A 387 -2.34 -14.43 -17.18
C GLU A 387 -2.04 -13.18 -16.36
N VAL A 388 -1.38 -13.32 -15.20
CA VAL A 388 -1.14 -12.23 -14.25
C VAL A 388 -0.44 -11.02 -14.88
N PRO A 389 0.65 -11.17 -15.68
CA PRO A 389 1.32 -10.01 -16.27
C PRO A 389 0.42 -9.16 -17.17
N GLU A 390 -0.39 -9.80 -18.01
CA GLU A 390 -1.27 -9.09 -18.94
C GLU A 390 -2.40 -8.39 -18.19
N VAL A 391 -3.11 -9.13 -17.33
CA VAL A 391 -4.30 -8.62 -16.65
C VAL A 391 -3.96 -7.54 -15.63
N VAL A 392 -2.88 -7.73 -14.86
CA VAL A 392 -2.46 -6.73 -13.87
C VAL A 392 -1.97 -5.45 -14.55
N ARG A 393 -1.20 -5.54 -15.65
CA ARG A 393 -0.82 -4.34 -16.42
C ARG A 393 -2.01 -3.59 -16.98
N ALA A 394 -3.06 -4.29 -17.40
CA ALA A 394 -4.24 -3.68 -17.98
C ALA A 394 -5.17 -3.03 -16.96
N LYS A 395 -5.29 -3.61 -15.75
CA LYS A 395 -6.34 -3.27 -14.80
C LYS A 395 -5.83 -2.59 -13.52
N ALA A 396 -4.60 -2.84 -13.07
CA ALA A 396 -4.10 -2.27 -11.83
C ALA A 396 -3.85 -0.76 -11.91
N GLY A 397 -3.96 -0.09 -10.76
CA GLY A 397 -3.85 1.35 -10.62
C GLY A 397 -5.19 2.06 -10.77
N ALA A 398 -5.17 3.39 -10.76
CA ALA A 398 -6.36 4.24 -10.91
C ALA A 398 -6.85 4.25 -12.37
N THR A 399 -7.40 3.12 -12.81
CA THR A 399 -7.78 2.86 -14.20
C THR A 399 -9.29 2.75 -14.44
N LEU A 400 -10.09 2.78 -13.36
CA LEU A 400 -11.54 2.74 -13.42
C LEU A 400 -12.12 4.13 -13.74
N PHE A 401 -13.38 4.23 -14.07
CA PHE A 401 -14.21 5.45 -14.09
C PHE A 401 -13.66 6.65 -14.90
N GLY A 402 -13.01 6.38 -16.01
CA GLY A 402 -12.56 7.40 -16.98
C GLY A 402 -11.16 7.97 -16.68
N LYS A 403 -10.58 8.56 -17.70
CA LYS A 403 -9.36 9.38 -17.66
C LYS A 403 -9.72 10.81 -18.04
#